data_1162ab1b85eaabefe4b2be4d9e6e58c9
#
_entry.id   1162ab1b85eaabefe4b2be4d9e6e58c9
#
_cell.length_a   1.000
_cell.length_b   1.000
_cell.length_c   1.000
_cell.angle_alpha   90.00
_cell.angle_beta   90.00
_cell.angle_gamma   90.00
#
_symmetry.space_group_name_H-M   'P 1'
#
loop_
_entity.id
_entity.type
_entity.pdbx_description
1 polymer ?
#
loop_
_entity_poly.entity_id
_entity_poly.type
_entity_poly.pdbx_seq_one_letter_code
_entity_poly.pdbx_strand_id
1 'polypeptide(L)'
;MDAIDKCIEAAGFTFDVAEQKRLLRAASYGRVFCNEYPKTKFKDMCQSIRILNSVRDAHVGIPLTYLQYQALTPQVLVSRLANSHHHLLACRIAQYGGIGIERVLHHWSKIKILKGDGATDKDLCDAIVRKLQTCHGSSVASVASYAFQRNRKKLAAMLLEVSPISLSSPRGDISTDISSSISFHLRRTSVRDPGEQAGPTFAGNR
;
A
#
# COMPACT_ATOMS: atom_id res chain seq x y z
N MET A 1 -21.98 19.27 15.30
CA MET A 1 -21.59 18.07 14.54
C MET A 1 -21.55 18.32 13.03
N ASP A 2 -22.54 18.94 12.44
CA ASP A 2 -22.61 19.16 10.97
C ASP A 2 -21.41 19.83 10.33
N ALA A 3 -20.80 20.82 10.99
CA ALA A 3 -19.63 21.52 10.43
C ALA A 3 -18.40 20.59 10.31
N ILE A 4 -18.20 19.71 11.30
CA ILE A 4 -17.09 18.74 11.28
C ILE A 4 -17.34 17.73 10.16
N ASP A 5 -18.56 17.21 10.05
CA ASP A 5 -18.94 16.25 9.02
C ASP A 5 -18.79 16.84 7.61
N LYS A 6 -19.22 18.08 7.40
CA LYS A 6 -19.04 18.79 6.13
C LYS A 6 -17.56 18.98 5.76
N CYS A 7 -16.71 19.33 6.73
CA CYS A 7 -15.27 19.42 6.48
C CYS A 7 -14.64 18.08 6.11
N ILE A 8 -15.06 17.00 6.78
CA ILE A 8 -14.57 15.65 6.52
C ILE A 8 -15.03 15.18 5.13
N GLU A 9 -16.28 15.41 4.80
CA GLU A 9 -16.86 15.05 3.51
C GLU A 9 -16.23 15.84 2.38
N ALA A 10 -16.10 17.17 2.52
CA ALA A 10 -15.43 18.03 1.55
C ALA A 10 -13.97 17.57 1.30
N ALA A 11 -13.25 17.16 2.35
CA ALA A 11 -11.90 16.62 2.21
C ALA A 11 -11.87 15.34 1.36
N GLY A 12 -12.90 14.50 1.45
CA GLY A 12 -13.01 13.28 0.63
C GLY A 12 -13.20 13.58 -0.86
N PHE A 13 -13.95 14.64 -1.18
CA PHE A 13 -14.24 15.03 -2.57
C PHE A 13 -13.10 15.81 -3.24
N THR A 14 -12.27 16.47 -2.46
CA THR A 14 -11.18 17.29 -2.96
C THR A 14 -10.01 16.43 -3.45
N PHE A 15 -9.41 16.79 -4.60
CA PHE A 15 -8.21 16.14 -5.14
C PHE A 15 -6.92 16.83 -4.66
N ASP A 16 -6.97 18.11 -4.34
CA ASP A 16 -5.81 18.84 -3.85
C ASP A 16 -5.45 18.43 -2.42
N VAL A 17 -4.23 17.91 -2.26
CA VAL A 17 -3.71 17.42 -0.98
C VAL A 17 -3.58 18.55 0.05
N ALA A 18 -3.25 19.78 -0.39
CA ALA A 18 -3.11 20.92 0.53
C ALA A 18 -4.49 21.31 1.11
N GLU A 19 -5.50 21.35 0.26
CA GLU A 19 -6.88 21.61 0.66
C GLU A 19 -7.42 20.50 1.57
N GLN A 20 -7.20 19.23 1.23
CA GLN A 20 -7.54 18.10 2.10
C GLN A 20 -6.96 18.25 3.50
N LYS A 21 -5.68 18.62 3.59
CA LYS A 21 -5.00 18.85 4.89
C LYS A 21 -5.64 20.00 5.67
N ARG A 22 -6.01 21.10 4.99
CA ARG A 22 -6.69 22.24 5.64
C ARG A 22 -8.03 21.82 6.22
N LEU A 23 -8.86 21.13 5.42
CA LEU A 23 -10.18 20.66 5.83
C LEU A 23 -10.11 19.64 6.98
N LEU A 24 -9.17 18.68 6.91
CA LEU A 24 -8.98 17.72 7.98
C LEU A 24 -8.43 18.35 9.28
N ARG A 25 -7.58 19.39 9.18
CA ARG A 25 -7.14 20.15 10.36
C ARG A 25 -8.29 20.89 10.99
N ALA A 26 -9.15 21.55 10.19
CA ALA A 26 -10.34 22.22 10.68
C ALA A 26 -11.29 21.24 11.38
N ALA A 27 -11.56 20.08 10.77
CA ALA A 27 -12.37 19.03 11.37
C ALA A 27 -11.74 18.48 12.67
N SER A 28 -10.42 18.27 12.69
CA SER A 28 -9.71 17.81 13.88
C SER A 28 -9.78 18.82 15.03
N TYR A 29 -9.68 20.11 14.71
CA TYR A 29 -9.83 21.18 15.69
C TYR A 29 -11.26 21.21 16.23
N GLY A 30 -12.26 21.19 15.35
CA GLY A 30 -13.68 21.18 15.77
C GLY A 30 -14.03 20.02 16.69
N ARG A 31 -13.43 18.85 16.50
CA ARG A 31 -13.64 17.67 17.35
C ARG A 31 -13.22 17.87 18.81
N VAL A 32 -12.27 18.75 19.09
CA VAL A 32 -11.85 19.04 20.47
C VAL A 32 -13.00 19.64 21.30
N PHE A 33 -13.91 20.33 20.64
CA PHE A 33 -15.07 20.96 21.27
C PHE A 33 -16.33 20.06 21.28
N CYS A 34 -16.27 18.89 20.65
CA CYS A 34 -17.40 17.96 20.55
C CYS A 34 -17.02 16.60 21.15
N ASN A 35 -17.27 16.43 22.46
CA ASN A 35 -16.89 15.23 23.20
C ASN A 35 -17.56 13.95 22.67
N GLU A 36 -18.74 14.05 22.07
CA GLU A 36 -19.54 12.92 21.56
C GLU A 36 -19.25 12.57 20.09
N TYR A 37 -18.30 13.25 19.43
CA TYR A 37 -18.02 12.95 18.02
C TYR A 37 -17.35 11.57 17.84
N PRO A 38 -17.89 10.70 16.95
CA PRO A 38 -17.35 9.36 16.72
C PRO A 38 -15.91 9.42 16.18
N LYS A 39 -14.95 8.96 16.98
CA LYS A 39 -13.52 8.95 16.58
C LYS A 39 -13.26 8.09 15.35
N THR A 40 -14.06 7.05 15.15
CA THR A 40 -13.97 6.10 14.03
C THR A 40 -14.21 6.81 12.70
N LYS A 41 -15.27 7.62 12.57
CA LYS A 41 -15.64 8.31 11.32
C LYS A 41 -14.50 9.17 10.76
N PHE A 42 -13.84 9.95 11.63
CA PHE A 42 -12.68 10.76 11.25
C PHE A 42 -11.49 9.90 10.83
N LYS A 43 -11.21 8.83 11.58
CA LYS A 43 -10.13 7.89 11.29
C LYS A 43 -10.34 7.23 9.94
N ASP A 44 -11.56 6.73 9.68
CA ASP A 44 -11.89 6.01 8.46
C ASP A 44 -11.79 6.92 7.22
N MET A 45 -12.19 8.20 7.36
CA MET A 45 -12.01 9.17 6.29
C MET A 45 -10.52 9.45 6.03
N CYS A 46 -9.72 9.66 7.06
CA CYS A 46 -8.28 9.85 6.91
C CYS A 46 -7.62 8.64 6.23
N GLN A 47 -8.09 7.44 6.54
CA GLN A 47 -7.66 6.20 5.90
C GLN A 47 -8.03 6.19 4.42
N SER A 48 -9.27 6.45 4.11
CA SER A 48 -9.78 6.50 2.72
C SER A 48 -9.02 7.52 1.87
N ILE A 49 -8.79 8.73 2.40
CA ILE A 49 -8.03 9.77 1.70
C ILE A 49 -6.58 9.34 1.43
N ARG A 50 -5.93 8.67 2.38
CA ARG A 50 -4.57 8.16 2.18
C ARG A 50 -4.51 7.12 1.07
N ILE A 51 -5.47 6.19 1.04
CA ILE A 51 -5.58 5.19 -0.03
C ILE A 51 -5.82 5.90 -1.36
N LEU A 52 -6.78 6.82 -1.42
CA LEU A 52 -7.11 7.57 -2.63
C LEU A 52 -5.90 8.33 -3.18
N ASN A 53 -5.18 9.04 -2.32
CA ASN A 53 -3.99 9.79 -2.75
C ASN A 53 -2.88 8.86 -3.25
N SER A 54 -2.73 7.67 -2.65
CA SER A 54 -1.75 6.68 -3.09
C SER A 54 -2.07 6.10 -4.47
N VAL A 55 -3.36 5.92 -4.81
CA VAL A 55 -3.75 5.38 -6.11
C VAL A 55 -3.90 6.45 -7.19
N ARG A 56 -4.10 7.72 -6.78
CA ARG A 56 -4.11 8.89 -7.67
C ARG A 56 -2.71 9.36 -8.06
N ASP A 57 -1.68 8.87 -7.37
CA ASP A 57 -0.29 9.19 -7.72
C ASP A 57 -0.01 8.89 -9.19
N ALA A 58 0.79 9.75 -9.85
CA ALA A 58 1.07 9.65 -11.28
C ALA A 58 1.68 8.30 -11.70
N HIS A 59 2.42 7.65 -10.80
CA HIS A 59 3.01 6.33 -11.05
C HIS A 59 1.97 5.19 -11.04
N VAL A 60 0.84 5.39 -10.38
CA VAL A 60 -0.25 4.39 -10.32
C VAL A 60 -1.35 4.73 -11.32
N GLY A 61 -1.71 6.02 -11.41
CA GLY A 61 -2.57 6.58 -12.43
C GLY A 61 -4.04 6.15 -12.35
N ILE A 62 -4.57 5.84 -11.16
CA ILE A 62 -5.98 5.48 -10.97
C ILE A 62 -6.74 6.66 -10.35
N PRO A 63 -7.43 7.51 -11.15
CA PRO A 63 -8.10 8.72 -10.66
C PRO A 63 -9.47 8.39 -10.04
N LEU A 64 -9.49 7.67 -8.92
CA LEU A 64 -10.72 7.33 -8.20
C LEU A 64 -11.25 8.55 -7.43
N THR A 65 -12.57 8.81 -7.57
CA THR A 65 -13.28 9.71 -6.66
C THR A 65 -13.60 9.01 -5.33
N TYR A 66 -13.95 9.78 -4.31
CA TYR A 66 -14.33 9.20 -3.03
C TYR A 66 -15.59 8.33 -3.13
N LEU A 67 -16.59 8.75 -3.91
CA LEU A 67 -17.82 7.96 -4.13
C LEU A 67 -17.51 6.63 -4.86
N GLN A 68 -16.66 6.69 -5.88
CA GLN A 68 -16.24 5.47 -6.58
C GLN A 68 -15.47 4.53 -5.67
N TYR A 69 -14.64 5.07 -4.77
CA TYR A 69 -13.91 4.25 -3.79
C TYR A 69 -14.86 3.59 -2.79
N GLN A 70 -15.89 4.29 -2.33
CA GLN A 70 -16.90 3.71 -1.44
C GLN A 70 -17.73 2.61 -2.13
N ALA A 71 -18.08 2.82 -3.40
CA ALA A 71 -18.80 1.82 -4.20
C ALA A 71 -17.92 0.61 -4.57
N LEU A 72 -16.61 0.84 -4.67
CA LEU A 72 -15.65 -0.19 -4.99
C LEU A 72 -15.22 -0.91 -3.71
N THR A 73 -15.43 -2.22 -3.63
CA THR A 73 -14.93 -2.96 -2.46
C THR A 73 -13.39 -2.90 -2.40
N PRO A 74 -12.79 -2.78 -1.21
CA PRO A 74 -11.33 -2.73 -1.08
C PRO A 74 -10.62 -3.93 -1.71
N GLN A 75 -11.25 -5.11 -1.71
CA GLN A 75 -10.73 -6.31 -2.36
C GLN A 75 -10.58 -6.15 -3.88
N VAL A 76 -11.54 -5.49 -4.52
CA VAL A 76 -11.49 -5.22 -5.97
C VAL A 76 -10.36 -4.24 -6.29
N LEU A 77 -10.17 -3.20 -5.48
CA LEU A 77 -9.07 -2.26 -5.64
C LEU A 77 -7.71 -2.96 -5.51
N VAL A 78 -7.54 -3.78 -4.47
CA VAL A 78 -6.31 -4.58 -4.25
C VAL A 78 -6.05 -5.50 -5.44
N SER A 79 -7.08 -6.16 -5.97
CA SER A 79 -6.95 -7.04 -7.13
C SER A 79 -6.56 -6.29 -8.40
N ARG A 80 -7.12 -5.09 -8.64
CA ARG A 80 -6.75 -4.22 -9.77
C ARG A 80 -5.29 -3.79 -9.67
N LEU A 81 -4.84 -3.35 -8.50
CA LEU A 81 -3.45 -2.96 -8.27
C LEU A 81 -2.48 -4.13 -8.45
N ALA A 82 -2.85 -5.33 -8.00
CA ALA A 82 -2.04 -6.53 -8.23
C ALA A 82 -1.91 -6.83 -9.73
N ASN A 83 -3.02 -6.76 -10.48
CA ASN A 83 -3.02 -6.99 -11.93
C ASN A 83 -2.22 -5.93 -12.70
N SER A 84 -2.19 -4.69 -12.22
CA SER A 84 -1.35 -3.60 -12.75
C SER A 84 0.10 -3.67 -12.25
N HIS A 85 0.50 -4.78 -11.62
CA HIS A 85 1.85 -5.03 -11.07
C HIS A 85 2.28 -4.10 -9.92
N HIS A 86 1.38 -3.33 -9.34
CA HIS A 86 1.63 -2.51 -8.15
C HIS A 86 1.50 -3.35 -6.85
N HIS A 87 2.20 -4.52 -6.80
CA HIS A 87 2.03 -5.49 -5.71
C HIS A 87 2.35 -4.91 -4.33
N LEU A 88 3.39 -4.07 -4.21
CA LEU A 88 3.75 -3.47 -2.94
C LEU A 88 2.65 -2.55 -2.41
N LEU A 89 2.09 -1.70 -3.29
CA LEU A 89 0.97 -0.84 -2.93
C LEU A 89 -0.28 -1.65 -2.59
N ALA A 90 -0.57 -2.69 -3.39
CA ALA A 90 -1.67 -3.61 -3.13
C ALA A 90 -1.56 -4.29 -1.75
N CYS A 91 -0.36 -4.77 -1.38
CA CYS A 91 -0.13 -5.35 -0.05
C CYS A 91 -0.35 -4.32 1.06
N ARG A 92 0.16 -3.10 0.91
CA ARG A 92 -0.01 -2.02 1.91
C ARG A 92 -1.48 -1.64 2.11
N ILE A 93 -2.23 -1.50 1.02
CA ILE A 93 -3.66 -1.19 1.08
C ILE A 93 -4.43 -2.36 1.71
N ALA A 94 -4.10 -3.59 1.36
CA ALA A 94 -4.71 -4.78 1.95
C ALA A 94 -4.47 -4.85 3.46
N GLN A 95 -3.22 -4.69 3.92
CA GLN A 95 -2.89 -4.64 5.34
C GLN A 95 -3.61 -3.51 6.08
N TYR A 96 -3.66 -2.35 5.47
CA TYR A 96 -4.31 -1.17 6.04
C TYR A 96 -5.83 -1.34 6.16
N GLY A 97 -6.44 -2.04 5.20
CA GLY A 97 -7.87 -2.38 5.19
C GLY A 97 -8.22 -3.66 5.96
N GLY A 98 -7.26 -4.32 6.62
CA GLY A 98 -7.50 -5.61 7.29
C GLY A 98 -7.83 -6.77 6.32
N ILE A 99 -7.40 -6.66 5.07
CA ILE A 99 -7.64 -7.67 4.03
C ILE A 99 -6.43 -8.60 3.93
N GLY A 100 -6.67 -9.89 3.74
CA GLY A 100 -5.60 -10.85 3.53
C GLY A 100 -4.73 -10.53 2.31
N ILE A 101 -3.41 -10.49 2.51
CA ILE A 101 -2.43 -10.20 1.45
C ILE A 101 -2.09 -11.42 0.58
N GLU A 102 -2.62 -12.58 0.93
CA GLU A 102 -2.30 -13.86 0.30
C GLU A 102 -2.48 -13.82 -1.23
N ARG A 103 -3.63 -13.30 -1.70
CA ARG A 103 -3.92 -13.19 -3.15
C ARG A 103 -2.88 -12.34 -3.89
N VAL A 104 -2.43 -11.26 -3.26
CA VAL A 104 -1.42 -10.36 -3.85
C VAL A 104 -0.07 -11.08 -3.94
N LEU A 105 0.32 -11.81 -2.88
CA LEU A 105 1.57 -12.57 -2.86
C LEU A 105 1.55 -13.73 -3.86
N HIS A 106 0.42 -14.42 -4.01
CA HIS A 106 0.27 -15.46 -5.03
C HIS A 106 0.39 -14.87 -6.45
N HIS A 107 -0.28 -13.74 -6.71
CA HIS A 107 -0.16 -13.06 -7.99
C HIS A 107 1.29 -12.62 -8.26
N TRP A 108 1.95 -12.01 -7.27
CA TRP A 108 3.36 -11.62 -7.36
C TRP A 108 4.27 -12.82 -7.66
N SER A 109 4.07 -13.94 -6.95
CA SER A 109 4.84 -15.17 -7.16
C SER A 109 4.70 -15.70 -8.58
N LYS A 110 3.47 -15.73 -9.13
CA LYS A 110 3.22 -16.14 -10.52
C LYS A 110 3.93 -15.23 -11.52
N ILE A 111 3.88 -13.91 -11.32
CA ILE A 111 4.60 -12.96 -12.19
C ILE A 111 6.12 -13.12 -12.06
N LYS A 112 6.62 -13.39 -10.85
CA LYS A 112 8.05 -13.65 -10.62
C LYS A 112 8.52 -14.90 -11.36
N ILE A 113 7.73 -15.97 -11.36
CA ILE A 113 8.00 -17.19 -12.13
C ILE A 113 8.00 -16.90 -13.62
N LEU A 114 7.02 -16.11 -14.10
CA LEU A 114 6.87 -15.77 -15.51
C LEU A 114 8.02 -14.92 -16.05
N LYS A 115 8.49 -13.94 -15.27
CA LYS A 115 9.55 -13.00 -15.65
C LYS A 115 10.96 -13.47 -15.28
N GLY A 116 11.10 -14.61 -14.63
CA GLY A 116 12.37 -15.07 -14.07
C GLY A 116 13.26 -15.84 -15.04
N ASP A 117 13.27 -15.49 -16.33
CA ASP A 117 14.02 -16.26 -17.36
C ASP A 117 15.56 -16.22 -17.19
N GLY A 118 16.09 -15.26 -16.42
CA GLY A 118 17.52 -15.16 -16.14
C GLY A 118 17.94 -15.59 -14.74
N ALA A 119 17.00 -15.96 -13.86
CA ALA A 119 17.28 -16.34 -12.48
C ALA A 119 17.32 -17.85 -12.31
N THR A 120 18.19 -18.34 -11.42
CA THR A 120 18.23 -19.79 -11.11
C THR A 120 16.94 -20.20 -10.38
N ASP A 121 16.51 -21.46 -10.56
CA ASP A 121 15.32 -21.99 -9.88
C ASP A 121 15.46 -21.91 -8.35
N LYS A 122 16.69 -22.01 -7.84
CA LYS A 122 16.98 -21.86 -6.41
C LYS A 122 16.73 -20.43 -5.91
N ASP A 123 17.25 -19.42 -6.60
CA ASP A 123 17.06 -18.02 -6.21
C ASP A 123 15.59 -17.61 -6.26
N LEU A 124 14.85 -18.14 -7.27
CA LEU A 124 13.41 -17.92 -7.38
C LEU A 124 12.65 -18.59 -6.24
N CYS A 125 13.00 -19.84 -5.89
CA CYS A 125 12.40 -20.56 -4.78
C CYS A 125 12.62 -19.79 -3.47
N ASP A 126 13.85 -19.42 -3.16
CA ASP A 126 14.20 -18.69 -1.93
C ASP A 126 13.47 -17.35 -1.83
N ALA A 127 13.38 -16.61 -2.93
CA ALA A 127 12.68 -15.34 -2.98
C ALA A 127 11.16 -15.49 -2.75
N ILE A 128 10.54 -16.50 -3.36
CA ILE A 128 9.10 -16.77 -3.24
C ILE A 128 8.78 -17.25 -1.84
N VAL A 129 9.52 -18.22 -1.31
CA VAL A 129 9.31 -18.79 0.02
C VAL A 129 9.43 -17.71 1.10
N ARG A 130 10.49 -16.90 1.04
CA ARG A 130 10.71 -15.79 1.98
C ARG A 130 9.53 -14.82 2.03
N LYS A 131 8.89 -14.55 0.89
CA LYS A 131 7.71 -13.67 0.83
C LYS A 131 6.45 -14.36 1.29
N LEU A 132 6.24 -15.62 0.95
CA LEU A 132 5.06 -16.37 1.38
C LEU A 132 5.07 -16.66 2.89
N GLN A 133 6.25 -16.82 3.49
CA GLN A 133 6.40 -17.00 4.94
C GLN A 133 5.92 -15.79 5.75
N THR A 134 5.85 -14.59 5.16
CA THR A 134 5.30 -13.41 5.85
C THR A 134 3.78 -13.45 5.98
N CYS A 135 3.11 -14.42 5.36
CA CYS A 135 1.66 -14.54 5.36
C CYS A 135 1.23 -15.92 5.91
N HIS A 136 0.59 -15.92 7.07
CA HIS A 136 0.05 -17.15 7.65
C HIS A 136 -1.12 -17.67 6.78
N GLY A 137 -1.05 -18.93 6.39
CA GLY A 137 -2.09 -19.58 5.58
C GLY A 137 -1.90 -19.48 4.06
N SER A 138 -0.79 -18.90 3.57
CA SER A 138 -0.53 -18.89 2.13
C SER A 138 -0.19 -20.29 1.61
N SER A 139 -0.95 -20.75 0.60
CA SER A 139 -0.72 -22.05 -0.02
C SER A 139 0.43 -22.02 -1.02
N VAL A 140 1.57 -22.56 -0.64
CA VAL A 140 2.72 -22.74 -1.55
C VAL A 140 2.36 -23.72 -2.69
N ALA A 141 1.46 -24.66 -2.44
CA ALA A 141 1.02 -25.66 -3.42
C ALA A 141 0.43 -25.02 -4.69
N SER A 142 -0.34 -23.93 -4.56
CA SER A 142 -0.91 -23.22 -5.72
C SER A 142 0.16 -22.58 -6.60
N VAL A 143 1.25 -22.09 -5.98
CA VAL A 143 2.38 -21.48 -6.69
C VAL A 143 3.23 -22.57 -7.34
N ALA A 144 3.45 -23.70 -6.67
CA ALA A 144 4.13 -24.87 -7.23
C ALA A 144 3.41 -25.46 -8.43
N SER A 145 2.06 -25.58 -8.36
CA SER A 145 1.25 -26.01 -9.49
C SER A 145 1.40 -25.08 -10.69
N TYR A 146 1.45 -23.77 -10.47
CA TYR A 146 1.69 -22.80 -11.53
C TYR A 146 3.11 -22.94 -12.13
N ALA A 147 4.14 -23.14 -11.31
CA ALA A 147 5.51 -23.39 -11.78
C ALA A 147 5.57 -24.66 -12.66
N PHE A 148 4.88 -25.73 -12.25
CA PHE A 148 4.77 -26.96 -13.03
C PHE A 148 4.10 -26.73 -14.39
N GLN A 149 2.99 -26.00 -14.44
CA GLN A 149 2.31 -25.64 -15.69
C GLN A 149 3.19 -24.83 -16.64
N ARG A 150 4.15 -24.07 -16.11
CA ARG A 150 5.13 -23.31 -16.89
C ARG A 150 6.41 -24.11 -17.25
N ASN A 151 6.33 -25.43 -17.12
CA ASN A 151 7.43 -26.35 -17.41
C ASN A 151 8.68 -26.18 -16.53
N ARG A 152 8.57 -25.45 -15.41
CA ARG A 152 9.64 -25.32 -14.38
C ARG A 152 9.49 -26.41 -13.33
N LYS A 153 9.64 -27.67 -13.74
CA LYS A 153 9.42 -28.84 -12.87
C LYS A 153 10.34 -28.86 -11.65
N LYS A 154 11.61 -28.45 -11.84
CA LYS A 154 12.61 -28.38 -10.74
C LYS A 154 12.19 -27.36 -9.68
N LEU A 155 11.78 -26.15 -10.09
CA LEU A 155 11.27 -25.13 -9.18
C LEU A 155 10.01 -25.62 -8.44
N ALA A 156 9.10 -26.29 -9.13
CA ALA A 156 7.89 -26.82 -8.51
C ALA A 156 8.19 -27.85 -7.42
N ALA A 157 9.13 -28.76 -7.66
CA ALA A 157 9.59 -29.74 -6.66
C ALA A 157 10.20 -29.04 -5.43
N MET A 158 11.10 -28.08 -5.63
CA MET A 158 11.73 -27.33 -4.55
C MET A 158 10.71 -26.56 -3.70
N LEU A 159 9.70 -25.95 -4.31
CA LEU A 159 8.62 -25.25 -3.60
C LEU A 159 7.80 -26.22 -2.74
N LEU A 160 7.53 -27.42 -3.21
CA LEU A 160 6.79 -28.43 -2.46
C LEU A 160 7.61 -29.01 -1.29
N GLU A 161 8.91 -29.17 -1.44
CA GLU A 161 9.81 -29.65 -0.39
C GLU A 161 9.88 -28.68 0.81
N VAL A 162 9.84 -27.37 0.54
CA VAL A 162 9.85 -26.34 1.60
C VAL A 162 8.49 -26.16 2.28
N SER A 163 7.40 -26.62 1.66
CA SER A 163 6.01 -26.36 2.10
C SER A 163 5.62 -26.95 3.46
N PRO A 164 6.01 -28.18 3.87
CA PRO A 164 5.47 -28.77 5.10
C PRO A 164 6.20 -28.40 6.40
N ILE A 165 7.43 -27.94 6.35
CA ILE A 165 8.30 -27.85 7.55
C ILE A 165 8.40 -26.43 8.11
N SER A 166 8.17 -25.41 7.33
CA SER A 166 8.54 -24.02 7.64
C SER A 166 7.40 -23.15 8.17
N LEU A 167 6.14 -23.59 8.04
CA LEU A 167 4.96 -22.77 8.38
C LEU A 167 4.50 -22.91 9.85
N SER A 168 5.15 -23.76 10.64
CA SER A 168 4.77 -24.02 12.04
C SER A 168 5.66 -23.31 13.09
N SER A 169 6.67 -22.54 12.69
CA SER A 169 7.52 -21.83 13.66
C SER A 169 7.17 -20.34 13.72
N PRO A 170 6.72 -19.81 14.86
CA PRO A 170 6.52 -18.39 15.06
C PRO A 170 7.87 -17.72 15.27
N ARG A 171 8.35 -16.97 14.30
CA ARG A 171 9.54 -16.13 14.52
C ARG A 171 9.33 -14.71 14.02
N GLY A 172 9.35 -13.83 15.02
CA GLY A 172 9.98 -12.50 14.94
C GLY A 172 9.14 -11.40 14.31
N ASP A 173 8.82 -10.47 15.17
CA ASP A 173 8.29 -9.14 14.90
C ASP A 173 8.88 -8.47 13.65
N ILE A 174 8.21 -8.63 12.51
CA ILE A 174 8.47 -7.84 11.30
C ILE A 174 7.53 -6.60 11.25
N SER A 175 6.74 -6.42 12.30
CA SER A 175 5.81 -5.27 12.41
C SER A 175 6.52 -3.92 12.48
N THR A 176 7.77 -3.87 12.94
CA THR A 176 8.55 -2.64 13.13
C THR A 176 9.21 -2.13 11.85
N ASP A 177 9.67 -3.00 10.97
CA ASP A 177 10.38 -2.58 9.75
C ASP A 177 9.46 -2.03 8.67
N ILE A 178 8.22 -2.49 8.64
CA ILE A 178 7.23 -2.02 7.66
C ILE A 178 6.69 -0.66 8.06
N SER A 179 6.53 -0.39 9.35
CA SER A 179 6.06 0.91 9.87
C SER A 179 7.08 2.03 9.62
N SER A 180 8.38 1.76 9.75
CA SER A 180 9.46 2.74 9.50
C SER A 180 9.56 3.09 8.02
N SER A 181 9.38 2.10 7.13
CA SER A 181 9.40 2.31 5.68
C SER A 181 8.18 3.10 5.18
N ILE A 182 7.03 2.94 5.82
CA ILE A 182 5.79 3.71 5.54
C ILE A 182 5.96 5.16 5.95
N SER A 183 6.58 5.43 7.11
CA SER A 183 6.85 6.78 7.61
C SER A 183 7.85 7.53 6.72
N PHE A 184 8.82 6.84 6.15
CA PHE A 184 9.83 7.44 5.28
C PHE A 184 9.26 7.90 3.93
N HIS A 185 8.36 7.12 3.32
CA HIS A 185 7.76 7.49 2.02
C HIS A 185 6.68 8.58 2.15
N LEU A 186 5.93 8.58 3.26
CA LEU A 186 4.95 9.64 3.54
C LEU A 186 5.61 10.97 3.90
N ARG A 187 6.84 10.96 4.45
CA ARG A 187 7.63 12.19 4.66
C ARG A 187 8.21 12.76 3.37
N ARG A 188 8.56 11.91 2.40
CA ARG A 188 9.18 12.36 1.15
C ARG A 188 8.23 13.09 0.20
N THR A 189 6.93 12.86 0.32
CA THR A 189 5.90 13.62 -0.41
C THR A 189 5.46 14.88 0.32
N SER A 190 5.93 15.12 1.54
CA SER A 190 5.52 16.25 2.38
C SER A 190 6.49 17.44 2.38
N VAL A 191 7.68 17.31 1.79
CA VAL A 191 8.69 18.40 1.82
C VAL A 191 9.36 18.53 0.46
N ARG A 192 8.70 19.27 -0.41
CA ARG A 192 9.35 20.11 -1.39
C ARG A 192 8.54 21.40 -1.46
N ASP A 193 8.88 22.32 -0.58
CA ASP A 193 8.56 23.74 -0.75
C ASP A 193 9.49 24.29 -1.85
N PRO A 194 8.95 24.75 -2.98
CA PRO A 194 9.73 25.51 -3.95
C PRO A 194 9.59 26.99 -3.63
N GLY A 195 10.36 27.48 -2.68
CA GLY A 195 10.22 28.89 -2.26
C GLY A 195 11.36 29.44 -1.45
N GLU A 196 12.61 29.14 -1.81
CA GLU A 196 13.73 29.94 -1.35
C GLU A 196 14.68 30.18 -2.52
N GLN A 197 14.25 31.10 -3.40
CA GLN A 197 15.15 31.71 -4.35
C GLN A 197 15.76 32.93 -3.65
N ALA A 198 17.07 32.86 -3.46
CA ALA A 198 17.93 33.90 -3.02
C ALA A 198 17.66 35.23 -3.75
N GLY A 199 17.44 36.30 -2.98
CA GLY A 199 17.35 37.64 -3.49
C GLY A 199 18.71 38.13 -4.06
N PRO A 200 18.68 38.99 -5.08
CA PRO A 200 19.91 39.50 -5.69
C PRO A 200 20.63 40.49 -4.74
N THR A 201 21.88 40.18 -4.46
CA THR A 201 22.85 41.09 -3.84
C THR A 201 23.10 42.28 -4.79
N PHE A 202 22.62 43.45 -4.41
CA PHE A 202 23.04 44.71 -4.99
C PHE A 202 24.44 45.00 -4.50
N ALA A 203 25.45 44.83 -5.33
CA ALA A 203 26.76 45.39 -5.17
C ALA A 203 26.73 46.82 -5.74
N GLY A 204 26.75 47.80 -4.87
CA GLY A 204 27.01 49.17 -5.24
C GLY A 204 28.47 49.33 -5.64
N ASN A 205 28.69 49.91 -6.81
CA ASN A 205 30.00 50.34 -7.24
C ASN A 205 30.02 51.88 -7.39
N ARG A 206 31.01 52.46 -6.76
CA ARG A 206 31.53 53.77 -7.13
C ARG A 206 32.50 53.61 -8.26
#